data_9ac72e92f1607937dfce3a58ba85168d
#
_entry.id   9ac72e92f1607937dfce3a58ba85168d
#
_cell.length_a   1.000
_cell.length_b   1.000
_cell.length_c   1.000
_cell.angle_alpha   90.00
_cell.angle_beta   90.00
_cell.angle_gamma   90.00
#
_symmetry.space_group_name_H-M   'P 1'
#
loop_
_entity.id
_entity.type
_entity.pdbx_description
1 polymer ?
#
loop_
_entity_poly.entity_id
_entity_poly.type
_entity_poly.pdbx_seq_one_letter_code
_entity_poly.pdbx_strand_id
1 'polypeptide(L)'
;MNKKKIEPTFGSIFRAVEAKAAKASFLQDTATQITLNGNLDNLPLYVKIEDGVAEVAPYEYINAPFYIDADAETFAAVLNGEKDFVVAVAQGSITMNGDASQALVFCAKLFG
;
A
#
# COMPACT_ATOMS: atom_id res chain seq x y z
N MET A 1 -16.50 8.26 -20.07
CA MET A 1 -16.60 7.89 -18.65
C MET A 1 -15.37 8.30 -17.87
N ASN A 2 -15.55 9.13 -16.89
CA ASN A 2 -14.43 9.63 -16.13
C ASN A 2 -14.17 8.75 -14.91
N LYS A 3 -12.99 8.16 -14.90
CA LYS A 3 -12.53 7.48 -13.70
C LYS A 3 -12.16 8.51 -12.66
N LYS A 4 -12.71 8.36 -11.48
CA LYS A 4 -12.31 9.21 -10.39
C LYS A 4 -10.88 8.94 -10.03
N LYS A 5 -10.09 9.99 -10.00
CA LYS A 5 -8.69 9.88 -9.59
C LYS A 5 -8.60 9.67 -8.10
N ILE A 6 -7.64 8.85 -7.67
CA ILE A 6 -7.37 8.65 -6.26
C ILE A 6 -6.65 9.89 -5.76
N GLU A 7 -7.26 10.55 -4.78
CA GLU A 7 -6.68 11.76 -4.19
C GLU A 7 -5.65 11.43 -3.13
N PRO A 8 -4.70 12.32 -2.84
CA PRO A 8 -3.72 12.10 -1.77
C PRO A 8 -4.32 12.39 -0.39
N THR A 9 -5.45 11.77 -0.10
CA THR A 9 -6.14 11.85 1.18
C THR A 9 -6.21 10.45 1.77
N PHE A 10 -6.30 10.37 3.08
CA PHE A 10 -6.32 9.08 3.73
C PHE A 10 -7.50 8.23 3.27
N GLY A 11 -8.70 8.83 3.24
CA GLY A 11 -9.91 8.11 2.83
C GLY A 11 -9.85 7.58 1.41
N SER A 12 -9.37 8.40 0.46
CA SER A 12 -9.23 7.98 -0.93
C SER A 12 -8.24 6.82 -1.07
N ILE A 13 -7.07 6.96 -0.43
CA ILE A 13 -6.04 5.93 -0.50
C ILE A 13 -6.51 4.65 0.19
N PHE A 14 -7.13 4.79 1.36
CA PHE A 14 -7.66 3.64 2.11
C PHE A 14 -8.64 2.83 1.26
N ARG A 15 -9.61 3.50 0.66
CA ARG A 15 -10.62 2.83 -0.18
C ARG A 15 -10.00 2.19 -1.42
N ALA A 16 -8.98 2.82 -2.00
CA ALA A 16 -8.30 2.27 -3.16
C ALA A 16 -7.49 1.02 -2.80
N VAL A 17 -6.80 1.05 -1.66
CA VAL A 17 -6.05 -0.12 -1.18
C VAL A 17 -7.01 -1.27 -0.88
N GLU A 18 -8.12 -0.96 -0.23
CA GLU A 18 -9.15 -1.94 0.09
C GLU A 18 -9.68 -2.62 -1.17
N ALA A 19 -10.00 -1.83 -2.19
CA ALA A 19 -10.52 -2.34 -3.45
C ALA A 19 -9.49 -3.19 -4.19
N LYS A 20 -8.25 -2.74 -4.23
CA LYS A 20 -7.18 -3.49 -4.91
C LYS A 20 -6.85 -4.78 -4.18
N ALA A 21 -6.81 -4.74 -2.86
CA ALA A 21 -6.53 -5.93 -2.05
C ALA A 21 -7.64 -6.98 -2.21
N ALA A 22 -8.89 -6.53 -2.33
CA ALA A 22 -10.02 -7.44 -2.51
C ALA A 22 -9.96 -8.18 -3.84
N LYS A 23 -9.35 -7.57 -4.86
CA LYS A 23 -9.25 -8.17 -6.20
C LYS A 23 -7.99 -9.00 -6.39
N ALA A 24 -6.97 -8.79 -5.56
CA ALA A 24 -5.71 -9.49 -5.71
C ALA A 24 -5.83 -10.92 -5.17
N SER A 25 -5.11 -11.83 -5.81
CA SER A 25 -5.00 -13.20 -5.33
C SER A 25 -3.68 -13.38 -4.61
N PHE A 26 -3.74 -13.48 -3.31
CA PHE A 26 -2.55 -13.69 -2.48
C PHE A 26 -2.43 -15.17 -2.15
N LEU A 27 -1.24 -15.71 -2.39
CA LEU A 27 -0.98 -17.13 -2.19
C LEU A 27 -0.48 -17.46 -0.78
N GLN A 28 -0.01 -16.47 -0.07
CA GLN A 28 0.57 -16.66 1.25
C GLN A 28 0.03 -15.64 2.23
N ASP A 29 -0.11 -16.07 3.47
CA ASP A 29 -0.47 -15.17 4.55
C ASP A 29 0.67 -14.17 4.77
N THR A 30 0.31 -12.91 4.94
CA THR A 30 1.27 -11.86 5.23
C THR A 30 0.53 -10.66 5.82
N ALA A 31 1.28 -9.66 6.23
CA ALA A 31 0.69 -8.41 6.71
C ALA A 31 1.71 -7.29 6.53
N THR A 32 1.20 -6.09 6.35
CA THR A 32 2.07 -4.91 6.32
C THR A 32 1.33 -3.72 6.90
N GLN A 33 2.10 -2.81 7.48
CA GLN A 33 1.59 -1.51 7.85
C GLN A 33 2.10 -0.53 6.81
N ILE A 34 1.19 0.25 6.24
CA ILE A 34 1.52 1.31 5.30
C ILE A 34 1.35 2.63 6.03
N THR A 35 2.43 3.38 6.16
CA THR A 35 2.40 4.68 6.81
C THR A 35 2.47 5.77 5.75
N LEU A 36 1.45 6.61 5.72
CA LEU A 36 1.35 7.69 4.75
C LEU A 36 1.82 8.98 5.38
N ASN A 37 2.92 9.50 4.88
CA ASN A 37 3.49 10.74 5.39
C ASN A 37 3.28 11.89 4.40
N GLY A 38 4.11 12.92 4.46
CA GLY A 38 3.91 14.12 3.66
C GLY A 38 2.76 14.93 4.23
N ASN A 39 1.75 15.21 3.42
CA ASN A 39 0.60 16.00 3.86
C ASN A 39 -0.33 15.25 4.82
N LEU A 40 -0.14 13.94 5.02
CA LEU A 40 -0.99 13.16 5.92
C LEU A 40 -0.37 12.91 7.29
N ASP A 41 0.87 13.35 7.51
CA ASP A 41 1.50 13.36 8.83
C ASP A 41 1.53 11.98 9.51
N ASN A 42 2.03 10.98 8.79
CA ASN A 42 2.28 9.63 9.31
C ASN A 42 1.03 8.89 9.76
N LEU A 43 -0.02 8.91 8.93
CA LEU A 43 -1.22 8.14 9.21
C LEU A 43 -1.03 6.70 8.76
N PRO A 44 -1.29 5.71 9.65
CA PRO A 44 -1.10 4.31 9.30
C PRO A 44 -2.38 3.66 8.82
N LEU A 45 -2.21 2.65 7.97
CA LEU A 45 -3.23 1.66 7.70
C LEU A 45 -2.53 0.32 7.58
N TYR A 46 -3.25 -0.78 7.75
CA TYR A 46 -2.63 -2.09 7.55
C TYR A 46 -3.43 -2.91 6.56
N VAL A 47 -2.73 -3.85 5.93
CA VAL A 47 -3.33 -4.89 5.11
C VAL A 47 -2.87 -6.23 5.68
N LYS A 48 -3.81 -7.08 6.02
CA LYS A 48 -3.54 -8.42 6.53
C LYS A 48 -4.17 -9.43 5.60
N ILE A 49 -3.37 -10.40 5.18
CA ILE A 49 -3.84 -11.49 4.32
C ILE A 49 -3.83 -12.77 5.12
N GLU A 50 -4.99 -13.41 5.24
CA GLU A 50 -5.14 -14.66 5.96
C GLU A 50 -6.10 -15.56 5.20
N ASP A 51 -5.65 -16.75 4.84
CA ASP A 51 -6.44 -17.73 4.08
C ASP A 51 -7.00 -17.13 2.79
N GLY A 52 -6.20 -16.29 2.12
CA GLY A 52 -6.60 -15.67 0.87
C GLY A 52 -7.53 -14.48 1.02
N VAL A 53 -7.88 -14.11 2.25
CA VAL A 53 -8.78 -12.99 2.52
C VAL A 53 -7.98 -11.78 3.01
N ALA A 54 -8.21 -10.63 2.39
CA ALA A 54 -7.55 -9.40 2.77
C ALA A 54 -8.42 -8.60 3.75
N GLU A 55 -7.82 -8.17 4.84
CA GLU A 55 -8.42 -7.24 5.79
C GLU A 55 -7.62 -5.95 5.73
N VAL A 56 -8.30 -4.83 5.52
CA VAL A 56 -7.66 -3.50 5.49
C VAL A 56 -8.31 -2.65 6.57
N ALA A 57 -7.49 -2.06 7.42
CA ALA A 57 -8.00 -1.26 8.54
C ALA A 57 -7.12 -0.03 8.78
N PRO A 58 -7.69 1.06 9.30
CA PRO A 58 -6.97 2.33 9.47
C PRO A 58 -6.19 2.39 10.77
N TYR A 59 -5.38 1.37 11.04
CA TYR A 59 -4.65 1.23 12.30
C TYR A 59 -3.23 0.74 12.06
N GLU A 60 -2.41 0.84 13.10
CA GLU A 60 -1.08 0.26 13.13
C GLU A 60 -1.17 -1.27 13.22
N TYR A 61 -0.16 -1.93 12.71
CA TYR A 61 -0.04 -3.39 12.79
C TYR A 61 1.30 -3.73 13.43
N ILE A 62 1.25 -4.30 14.62
CA ILE A 62 2.46 -4.60 15.39
C ILE A 62 3.09 -5.90 14.89
N ASN A 63 4.42 -5.88 14.73
CA ASN A 63 5.21 -7.05 14.32
C ASN A 63 4.84 -7.57 12.92
N ALA A 64 4.60 -6.65 12.00
CA ALA A 64 4.41 -7.04 10.61
C ALA A 64 5.73 -7.56 10.03
N PRO A 65 5.68 -8.53 9.09
CA PRO A 65 6.90 -8.98 8.42
C PRO A 65 7.61 -7.87 7.66
N PHE A 66 6.88 -6.87 7.20
CA PHE A 66 7.49 -5.72 6.55
C PHE A 66 6.61 -4.48 6.73
N TYR A 67 7.21 -3.32 6.47
CA TYR A 67 6.54 -2.02 6.61
C TYR A 67 6.78 -1.20 5.37
N ILE A 68 5.79 -0.41 4.97
CA ILE A 68 5.88 0.49 3.82
C ILE A 68 5.66 1.90 4.31
N ASP A 69 6.57 2.81 3.96
CA ASP A 69 6.42 4.22 4.24
C ASP A 69 6.40 4.96 2.91
N ALA A 70 5.42 5.82 2.72
CA ALA A 70 5.27 6.55 1.48
C ALA A 70 4.66 7.90 1.73
N ASP A 71 5.12 8.89 0.98
CA ASP A 71 4.47 10.17 0.88
C ASP A 71 3.12 9.96 0.17
N ALA A 72 2.06 10.57 0.72
CA ALA A 72 0.70 10.34 0.26
C ALA A 72 0.50 10.66 -1.22
N GLU A 73 1.13 11.73 -1.72
CA GLU A 73 1.00 12.10 -3.12
C GLU A 73 1.63 11.05 -4.02
N THR A 74 2.81 10.56 -3.65
CA THR A 74 3.48 9.50 -4.41
C THR A 74 2.67 8.21 -4.40
N PHE A 75 2.15 7.84 -3.23
CA PHE A 75 1.38 6.61 -3.10
C PHE A 75 0.12 6.68 -3.96
N ALA A 76 -0.59 7.81 -3.92
CA ALA A 76 -1.77 8.01 -4.76
C ALA A 76 -1.40 7.95 -6.25
N ALA A 77 -0.28 8.55 -6.65
CA ALA A 77 0.17 8.51 -8.04
C ALA A 77 0.46 7.08 -8.51
N VAL A 78 1.06 6.27 -7.64
CA VAL A 78 1.31 4.86 -7.97
C VAL A 78 0.00 4.10 -8.12
N LEU A 79 -0.95 4.34 -7.20
CA LEU A 79 -2.27 3.71 -7.27
C LEU A 79 -3.04 4.12 -8.51
N ASN A 80 -2.85 5.34 -8.97
CA ASN A 80 -3.49 5.85 -10.20
C ASN A 80 -2.80 5.37 -11.49
N GLY A 81 -1.68 4.67 -11.37
CA GLY A 81 -0.90 4.25 -12.52
C GLY A 81 -0.10 5.37 -13.16
N GLU A 82 0.03 6.50 -12.50
CA GLU A 82 0.78 7.66 -13.01
C GLU A 82 2.27 7.58 -12.71
N LYS A 83 2.64 6.77 -11.74
CA LYS A 83 4.04 6.59 -11.36
C LYS A 83 4.29 5.11 -11.15
N ASP A 84 5.42 4.65 -11.67
CA ASP A 84 5.80 3.25 -11.51
C ASP A 84 6.30 3.01 -10.07
N PHE A 85 5.80 1.95 -9.47
CA PHE A 85 6.16 1.57 -8.10
C PHE A 85 7.67 1.35 -7.94
N VAL A 86 8.29 0.62 -8.89
CA VAL A 86 9.72 0.34 -8.82
C VAL A 86 10.55 1.62 -8.88
N VAL A 87 10.14 2.55 -9.74
CA VAL A 87 10.79 3.85 -9.86
C VAL A 87 10.66 4.64 -8.56
N ALA A 88 9.47 4.63 -7.95
CA ALA A 88 9.24 5.33 -6.69
C ALA A 88 10.14 4.79 -5.58
N VAL A 89 10.32 3.48 -5.52
CA VAL A 89 11.21 2.86 -4.55
C VAL A 89 12.67 3.26 -4.82
N ALA A 90 13.07 3.21 -6.08
CA ALA A 90 14.44 3.58 -6.46
C ALA A 90 14.76 5.03 -6.15
N GLN A 91 13.77 5.91 -6.25
CA GLN A 91 13.93 7.33 -5.93
C GLN A 91 13.84 7.64 -4.45
N GLY A 92 13.51 6.65 -3.62
CA GLY A 92 13.37 6.84 -2.19
C GLY A 92 12.05 7.46 -1.76
N SER A 93 11.10 7.60 -2.68
CA SER A 93 9.77 8.15 -2.38
C SER A 93 8.90 7.12 -1.65
N ILE A 94 9.19 5.85 -1.85
CA ILE A 94 8.57 4.75 -1.11
C ILE A 94 9.69 3.96 -0.46
N THR A 95 9.60 3.73 0.83
CA THR A 95 10.59 2.98 1.58
C THR A 95 9.96 1.71 2.14
N MET A 96 10.67 0.60 2.02
CA MET A 96 10.21 -0.67 2.57
C MET A 96 11.23 -1.18 3.58
N ASN A 97 10.74 -1.59 4.74
CA ASN A 97 11.58 -2.12 5.81
C ASN A 97 11.08 -3.50 6.20
N GLY A 98 12.00 -4.41 6.45
CA GLY A 98 11.68 -5.78 6.86
C GLY A 98 11.98 -6.76 5.74
N ASP A 99 11.12 -7.76 5.57
CA ASP A 99 11.32 -8.81 4.58
C ASP A 99 11.08 -8.28 3.17
N ALA A 100 12.18 -7.99 2.47
CA ALA A 100 12.11 -7.41 1.13
C ALA A 100 11.41 -8.31 0.12
N SER A 101 11.59 -9.63 0.24
CA SER A 101 10.95 -10.58 -0.67
C SER A 101 9.43 -10.52 -0.55
N GLN A 102 8.93 -10.56 0.68
CA GLN A 102 7.50 -10.47 0.91
C GLN A 102 6.96 -9.11 0.48
N ALA A 103 7.70 -8.04 0.74
CA ALA A 103 7.28 -6.69 0.37
C ALA A 103 7.12 -6.56 -1.14
N LEU A 104 8.09 -7.06 -1.91
CA LEU A 104 8.05 -6.97 -3.36
C LEU A 104 6.89 -7.76 -3.95
N VAL A 105 6.65 -8.96 -3.44
CA VAL A 105 5.54 -9.79 -3.89
C VAL A 105 4.20 -9.11 -3.58
N PHE A 106 4.07 -8.60 -2.37
CA PHE A 106 2.85 -7.91 -1.95
C PHE A 106 2.58 -6.70 -2.84
N CYS A 107 3.58 -5.86 -3.05
CA CYS A 107 3.42 -4.64 -3.84
C CYS A 107 3.14 -4.94 -5.31
N ALA A 108 3.76 -5.98 -5.87
CA ALA A 108 3.48 -6.39 -7.23
C ALA A 108 2.02 -6.81 -7.39
N LYS A 109 1.46 -7.48 -6.39
CA LYS A 109 0.04 -7.87 -6.40
C LYS A 109 -0.88 -6.66 -6.23
N LEU A 110 -0.52 -5.75 -5.32
CA LEU A 110 -1.36 -4.61 -5.00
C LEU A 110 -1.37 -3.56 -6.12
N PHE A 111 -0.23 -3.28 -6.70
CA PHE A 111 -0.10 -2.23 -7.72
C PHE A 111 -0.09 -2.75 -9.15
N GLY A 112 0.20 -4.00 -9.31
CA GLY A 112 0.29 -4.66 -10.61
C GLY A 112 -1.05 -5.03 -11.15
#